data_5691b36e3123f4fdac67375a2f38a17a
#
_entry.id   5691b36e3123f4fdac67375a2f38a17a
#
_cell.length_a   1.000
_cell.length_b   1.000
_cell.length_c   1.000
_cell.angle_alpha   90.00
_cell.angle_beta   90.00
_cell.angle_gamma   90.00
#
_symmetry.space_group_name_H-M   'P 1'
#
loop_
_entity.id
_entity.type
_entity.pdbx_description
1 polymer ?
#
loop_
_entity_poly.entity_id
_entity_poly.type
_entity_poly.pdbx_seq_one_letter_code
_entity_poly.pdbx_strand_id
1 'polypeptide(L)'
;MKRLLSITLIFCALSFVANASSRKYERARKQVIERGEGYYKDIFMDSGIALTSRTYLPSARFLGLDIEYFASASKKNLTAKDTLRQTKLMVGSEEDTNGWLLYPDGAPRFRMIYVNGGSASKHANSLGNKGRERIGEYVAAGGSYFGTCAGAYLGTRGAKYVSGYRHVDKFFTLWPGYGHSTRLRKSSTTLCFERKSPLLRYFDFGKDCAVDSVRHNGGCYACELPEGTEPLARYKFKNTSKVKIDGELCIWAYKPSKSGGRVVLCGSHPEGVEYGERLKLTAAMLLYAMDGNPEPQIKGILENGKTREMNKRTEDNNPDFTRIGDLQYHHFAVDVPRGCKSMKISLDGYEDAKKFDLTLLAKRGELAFHDNTTDKVVSRGCKKSMTINNPKPGRWYISVRCETTVTTGTNKYGTYYRSYRNVLNGVPYKITVSY
;
A
#
# COMPACT_ATOMS: atom_id res chain seq x y z
N MET A 1 27.98 19.15 -47.13
CA MET A 1 28.31 18.04 -46.21
C MET A 1 28.36 18.43 -44.72
N LYS A 2 28.98 19.55 -44.29
CA LYS A 2 29.08 19.95 -42.87
C LYS A 2 27.72 20.23 -42.16
N ARG A 3 26.69 20.72 -42.87
CA ARG A 3 25.35 20.96 -42.26
C ARG A 3 24.52 19.69 -42.04
N LEU A 4 24.69 18.63 -42.87
CA LEU A 4 24.01 17.35 -42.68
C LEU A 4 24.56 16.59 -41.45
N LEU A 5 25.89 16.63 -41.26
CA LEU A 5 26.50 15.97 -40.08
C LEU A 5 26.06 16.56 -38.76
N SER A 6 25.87 17.89 -38.67
CA SER A 6 25.40 18.57 -37.45
C SER A 6 23.97 18.21 -37.11
N ILE A 7 23.08 18.06 -38.10
CA ILE A 7 21.67 17.69 -37.85
C ILE A 7 21.58 16.23 -37.39
N THR A 8 22.34 15.33 -37.97
CA THR A 8 22.37 13.91 -37.59
C THR A 8 22.93 13.72 -36.16
N LEU A 9 23.98 14.45 -35.79
CA LEU A 9 24.53 14.44 -34.44
C LEU A 9 23.54 14.99 -33.39
N ILE A 10 22.76 16.02 -33.71
CA ILE A 10 21.74 16.57 -32.82
C ILE A 10 20.58 15.59 -32.65
N PHE A 11 20.13 14.90 -33.73
CA PHE A 11 19.09 13.88 -33.64
C PHE A 11 19.54 12.65 -32.84
N CYS A 12 20.78 12.18 -33.02
CA CYS A 12 21.36 11.10 -32.23
C CYS A 12 21.50 11.50 -30.75
N ALA A 13 21.97 12.71 -30.45
CA ALA A 13 22.08 13.18 -29.07
C ALA A 13 20.72 13.32 -28.41
N LEU A 14 19.70 13.85 -29.08
CA LEU A 14 18.34 13.97 -28.57
C LEU A 14 17.68 12.60 -28.34
N SER A 15 17.89 11.62 -29.24
CA SER A 15 17.38 10.26 -29.03
C SER A 15 18.11 9.53 -27.92
N PHE A 16 19.40 9.76 -27.69
CA PHE A 16 20.15 9.21 -26.55
C PHE A 16 19.69 9.79 -25.22
N VAL A 17 19.45 11.10 -25.15
CA VAL A 17 18.96 11.77 -23.94
C VAL A 17 17.51 11.35 -23.64
N ALA A 18 16.65 11.24 -24.66
CA ALA A 18 15.28 10.76 -24.49
C ALA A 18 15.23 9.32 -24.00
N ASN A 19 16.07 8.42 -24.55
CA ASN A 19 16.20 7.03 -24.10
C ASN A 19 16.76 6.93 -22.67
N ALA A 20 17.74 7.74 -22.31
CA ALA A 20 18.30 7.76 -20.95
C ALA A 20 17.29 8.25 -19.92
N SER A 21 16.51 9.30 -20.25
CA SER A 21 15.44 9.82 -19.42
C SER A 21 14.33 8.77 -19.22
N SER A 22 13.89 8.11 -20.30
CA SER A 22 12.89 7.02 -20.22
C SER A 22 13.35 5.89 -19.30
N ARG A 23 14.59 5.42 -19.45
CA ARG A 23 15.17 4.36 -18.60
C ARG A 23 15.25 4.75 -17.12
N LYS A 24 15.52 6.03 -16.81
CA LYS A 24 15.54 6.53 -15.43
C LYS A 24 14.16 6.38 -14.77
N TYR A 25 13.10 6.80 -15.44
CA TYR A 25 11.73 6.69 -14.92
C TYR A 25 11.29 5.23 -14.81
N GLU A 26 11.59 4.40 -15.79
CA GLU A 26 11.31 2.95 -15.74
C GLU A 26 11.99 2.28 -14.56
N ARG A 27 13.26 2.57 -14.31
CA ARG A 27 14.00 2.04 -13.17
C ARG A 27 13.36 2.45 -11.84
N ALA A 28 12.99 3.74 -11.68
CA ALA A 28 12.37 4.22 -10.46
C ALA A 28 11.01 3.54 -10.19
N ARG A 29 10.19 3.35 -11.24
CA ARG A 29 8.90 2.64 -11.12
C ARG A 29 9.11 1.16 -10.77
N LYS A 30 10.02 0.49 -11.49
CA LYS A 30 10.34 -0.92 -11.28
C LYS A 30 10.80 -1.19 -9.85
N GLN A 31 11.69 -0.38 -9.29
CA GLN A 31 12.15 -0.50 -7.90
C GLN A 31 11.01 -0.45 -6.89
N VAL A 32 10.02 0.43 -7.09
CA VAL A 32 8.85 0.49 -6.18
C VAL A 32 7.96 -0.73 -6.36
N ILE A 33 7.69 -1.15 -7.60
CA ILE A 33 6.77 -2.27 -7.88
C ILE A 33 7.35 -3.58 -7.34
N GLU A 34 8.63 -3.86 -7.57
CA GLU A 34 9.30 -5.09 -7.12
C GLU A 34 9.34 -5.25 -5.60
N ARG A 35 9.28 -4.16 -4.84
CA ARG A 35 9.18 -4.19 -3.36
C ARG A 35 7.80 -4.64 -2.85
N GLY A 36 6.87 -4.97 -3.74
CA GLY A 36 5.51 -5.43 -3.39
C GLY A 36 5.42 -6.88 -2.97
N GLU A 37 6.48 -7.66 -3.16
CA GLU A 37 6.48 -9.06 -2.74
C GLU A 37 6.33 -9.15 -1.20
N GLY A 38 5.44 -10.03 -0.74
CA GLY A 38 5.16 -10.18 0.68
C GLY A 38 3.81 -9.61 1.14
N TYR A 39 3.12 -8.89 0.29
CA TYR A 39 1.74 -8.45 0.53
C TYR A 39 0.74 -9.40 -0.17
N TYR A 40 -0.48 -9.46 0.35
CA TYR A 40 -1.57 -10.19 -0.31
C TYR A 40 -1.91 -9.58 -1.67
N LYS A 41 -2.08 -8.25 -1.71
CA LYS A 41 -2.24 -7.43 -2.92
C LYS A 41 -1.68 -6.03 -2.72
N ASP A 42 -1.46 -5.31 -3.81
CA ASP A 42 -0.96 -3.94 -3.76
C ASP A 42 -1.95 -2.97 -3.17
N ILE A 43 -3.20 -3.01 -3.62
CA ILE A 43 -4.19 -1.99 -3.27
C ILE A 43 -5.48 -2.60 -2.71
N PHE A 44 -5.88 -2.16 -1.52
CA PHE A 44 -7.25 -2.24 -1.06
C PHE A 44 -7.98 -0.96 -1.45
N MET A 45 -8.87 -1.04 -2.43
CA MET A 45 -9.66 0.09 -2.88
C MET A 45 -10.97 0.17 -2.10
N ASP A 46 -11.00 1.05 -1.08
CA ASP A 46 -12.20 1.36 -0.30
C ASP A 46 -12.91 2.57 -0.90
N SER A 47 -13.90 2.33 -1.74
CA SER A 47 -14.69 3.41 -2.33
C SER A 47 -15.83 3.90 -1.42
N GLY A 48 -15.92 3.41 -0.19
CA GLY A 48 -16.92 3.81 0.78
C GLY A 48 -18.33 3.68 0.23
N ILE A 49 -19.12 4.74 0.35
CA ILE A 49 -20.48 4.80 -0.18
C ILE A 49 -20.57 5.39 -1.59
N ALA A 50 -19.46 5.86 -2.14
CA ALA A 50 -19.40 6.45 -3.46
C ALA A 50 -19.12 5.39 -4.51
N LEU A 51 -20.15 4.79 -5.08
CA LEU A 51 -20.02 3.77 -6.12
C LEU A 51 -19.60 4.30 -7.50
N THR A 52 -19.13 5.55 -7.60
CA THR A 52 -18.79 6.19 -8.86
C THR A 52 -17.56 5.62 -9.56
N SER A 53 -16.65 5.00 -8.78
CA SER A 53 -15.38 4.45 -9.30
C SER A 53 -15.28 2.95 -9.05
N ARG A 54 -16.34 2.24 -9.26
CA ARG A 54 -16.65 0.90 -8.78
C ARG A 54 -15.58 -0.17 -8.97
N THR A 55 -14.80 -0.10 -10.04
CA THR A 55 -13.75 -1.07 -10.35
C THR A 55 -12.61 -0.41 -11.11
N TYR A 56 -12.50 0.91 -11.01
CA TYR A 56 -11.78 1.64 -12.02
C TYR A 56 -10.74 2.59 -11.42
N LEU A 57 -9.53 2.10 -11.41
CA LEU A 57 -8.33 2.89 -11.16
C LEU A 57 -7.34 2.61 -12.30
N PRO A 58 -7.51 3.27 -13.49
CA PRO A 58 -6.70 3.00 -14.68
C PRO A 58 -5.20 3.06 -14.43
N SER A 59 -4.77 3.95 -13.54
CA SER A 59 -3.36 4.11 -13.17
C SER A 59 -2.78 2.86 -12.48
N ALA A 60 -3.56 2.14 -11.69
CA ALA A 60 -3.10 0.88 -11.10
C ALA A 60 -2.95 -0.21 -12.16
N ARG A 61 -3.92 -0.34 -13.08
CA ARG A 61 -3.81 -1.25 -14.24
C ARG A 61 -2.62 -0.88 -15.13
N PHE A 62 -2.40 0.41 -15.37
CA PHE A 62 -1.24 0.91 -16.12
C PHE A 62 0.10 0.52 -15.48
N LEU A 63 0.15 0.40 -14.15
CA LEU A 63 1.32 -0.03 -13.40
C LEU A 63 1.41 -1.54 -13.17
N GLY A 64 0.38 -2.32 -13.57
CA GLY A 64 0.31 -3.76 -13.31
C GLY A 64 0.06 -4.12 -11.85
N LEU A 65 -0.59 -3.23 -11.07
CA LEU A 65 -0.84 -3.43 -9.64
C LEU A 65 -2.14 -4.20 -9.42
N ASP A 66 -2.13 -5.11 -8.46
CA ASP A 66 -3.29 -5.89 -8.04
C ASP A 66 -4.21 -5.10 -7.10
N ILE A 67 -5.51 -5.09 -7.41
CA ILE A 67 -6.52 -4.37 -6.64
C ILE A 67 -7.53 -5.34 -6.04
N GLU A 68 -7.86 -5.12 -4.77
CA GLU A 68 -9.07 -5.63 -4.17
C GLU A 68 -10.04 -4.47 -3.94
N TYR A 69 -11.19 -4.54 -4.61
CA TYR A 69 -12.18 -3.48 -4.59
C TYR A 69 -13.29 -3.77 -3.59
N PHE A 70 -13.63 -2.78 -2.79
CA PHE A 70 -14.75 -2.83 -1.88
C PHE A 70 -15.53 -1.51 -1.85
N ALA A 71 -16.87 -1.59 -1.73
CA ALA A 71 -17.75 -0.44 -1.58
C ALA A 71 -18.78 -0.67 -0.46
N SER A 72 -19.20 0.41 0.18
CA SER A 72 -20.36 0.39 1.06
C SER A 72 -21.65 0.18 0.29
N ALA A 73 -22.68 -0.32 0.95
CA ALA A 73 -23.87 -0.81 0.30
C ALA A 73 -24.78 0.27 -0.29
N SER A 74 -24.97 1.40 0.36
CA SER A 74 -26.03 2.34 -0.01
C SER A 74 -25.52 3.73 -0.37
N LYS A 75 -25.95 4.23 -1.55
CA LYS A 75 -25.69 5.61 -1.96
C LYS A 75 -26.59 6.63 -1.26
N LYS A 76 -27.80 6.27 -0.90
CA LYS A 76 -28.82 7.22 -0.40
C LYS A 76 -28.89 7.26 1.12
N ASN A 77 -29.01 6.11 1.75
CA ASN A 77 -29.13 6.00 3.20
C ASN A 77 -28.18 4.93 3.72
N LEU A 78 -27.34 5.29 4.65
CA LEU A 78 -26.51 4.35 5.40
C LEU A 78 -27.37 3.66 6.45
N THR A 79 -27.47 2.34 6.38
CA THR A 79 -28.18 1.53 7.36
C THR A 79 -27.23 1.00 8.43
N ALA A 80 -27.77 0.59 9.57
CA ALA A 80 -26.98 -0.08 10.62
C ALA A 80 -26.32 -1.37 10.12
N LYS A 81 -26.99 -2.11 9.20
CA LYS A 81 -26.44 -3.30 8.57
C LYS A 81 -25.22 -2.97 7.70
N ASP A 82 -25.25 -1.86 6.97
CA ASP A 82 -24.11 -1.41 6.13
C ASP A 82 -22.92 -1.03 7.01
N THR A 83 -23.17 -0.29 8.09
CA THR A 83 -22.14 0.08 9.07
C THR A 83 -21.51 -1.16 9.71
N LEU A 84 -22.32 -2.11 10.16
CA LEU A 84 -21.82 -3.34 10.77
C LEU A 84 -20.96 -4.14 9.79
N ARG A 85 -21.39 -4.27 8.54
CA ARG A 85 -20.64 -4.98 7.49
C ARG A 85 -19.29 -4.31 7.22
N GLN A 86 -19.29 -2.98 7.04
CA GLN A 86 -18.08 -2.22 6.78
C GLN A 86 -17.09 -2.36 7.95
N THR A 87 -17.57 -2.21 9.16
CA THR A 87 -16.75 -2.35 10.38
C THR A 87 -16.15 -3.75 10.49
N LYS A 88 -16.94 -4.81 10.24
CA LYS A 88 -16.45 -6.21 10.28
C LYS A 88 -15.34 -6.48 9.28
N LEU A 89 -15.42 -5.91 8.06
CA LEU A 89 -14.35 -6.05 7.08
C LEU A 89 -13.02 -5.45 7.57
N MET A 90 -13.08 -4.31 8.23
CA MET A 90 -11.88 -3.62 8.71
C MET A 90 -11.34 -4.24 10.01
N VAL A 91 -12.21 -4.51 10.98
CA VAL A 91 -11.84 -4.94 12.33
C VAL A 91 -11.77 -6.45 12.47
N GLY A 92 -12.62 -7.16 11.76
CA GLY A 92 -12.76 -8.62 11.82
C GLY A 92 -14.07 -9.10 12.41
N SER A 93 -14.21 -10.41 12.45
CA SER A 93 -15.34 -11.16 12.99
C SER A 93 -14.83 -12.44 13.66
N GLU A 94 -15.72 -13.28 14.17
CA GLU A 94 -15.36 -14.59 14.76
C GLU A 94 -14.63 -15.51 13.75
N GLU A 95 -14.92 -15.37 12.45
CA GLU A 95 -14.32 -16.20 11.41
C GLU A 95 -12.97 -15.66 10.90
N ASP A 96 -12.74 -14.35 11.04
CA ASP A 96 -11.55 -13.63 10.59
C ASP A 96 -11.22 -12.53 11.60
N THR A 97 -10.60 -12.91 12.70
CA THR A 97 -10.43 -12.06 13.90
C THR A 97 -9.65 -10.77 13.65
N ASN A 98 -8.81 -10.74 12.60
CA ASN A 98 -7.99 -9.57 12.24
C ASN A 98 -8.63 -8.67 11.18
N GLY A 99 -9.75 -9.08 10.60
CA GLY A 99 -10.32 -8.42 9.42
C GLY A 99 -9.46 -8.61 8.17
N TRP A 100 -9.62 -7.69 7.20
CA TRP A 100 -8.98 -7.81 5.89
C TRP A 100 -7.69 -7.00 5.77
N LEU A 101 -7.46 -6.04 6.64
CA LEU A 101 -6.36 -5.08 6.49
C LEU A 101 -5.03 -5.56 7.07
N LEU A 102 -5.06 -6.38 8.11
CA LEU A 102 -3.88 -6.80 8.84
C LEU A 102 -3.71 -8.32 8.82
N TYR A 103 -2.46 -8.75 8.75
CA TYR A 103 -2.06 -10.12 9.03
C TYR A 103 -2.17 -10.44 10.53
N PRO A 104 -2.13 -11.72 10.92
CA PRO A 104 -2.22 -12.12 12.32
C PRO A 104 -1.18 -11.46 13.24
N ASP A 105 0.00 -11.15 12.72
CA ASP A 105 1.10 -10.49 13.44
C ASP A 105 0.98 -8.96 13.47
N GLY A 106 -0.10 -8.39 12.94
CA GLY A 106 -0.33 -6.97 12.84
C GLY A 106 0.33 -6.27 11.65
N ALA A 107 1.09 -6.98 10.82
CA ALA A 107 1.64 -6.42 9.59
C ALA A 107 0.54 -6.09 8.57
N PRO A 108 0.71 -5.06 7.73
CA PRO A 108 -0.28 -4.70 6.71
C PRO A 108 -0.40 -5.79 5.65
N ARG A 109 -1.63 -6.22 5.38
CA ARG A 109 -1.91 -7.26 4.38
C ARG A 109 -1.94 -6.71 2.95
N PHE A 110 -2.28 -5.44 2.78
CA PHE A 110 -2.17 -4.68 1.53
C PHE A 110 -1.03 -3.68 1.62
N ARG A 111 -0.41 -3.34 0.50
CA ARG A 111 0.60 -2.28 0.46
C ARG A 111 0.02 -0.91 0.74
N MET A 112 -1.20 -0.68 0.21
CA MET A 112 -1.85 0.62 0.29
C MET A 112 -3.36 0.49 0.36
N ILE A 113 -4.01 1.39 1.12
CA ILE A 113 -5.44 1.68 1.00
C ILE A 113 -5.60 2.88 0.07
N TYR A 114 -6.45 2.75 -0.95
CA TYR A 114 -6.90 3.85 -1.78
C TYR A 114 -8.35 4.20 -1.49
N VAL A 115 -8.62 5.48 -1.20
CA VAL A 115 -9.96 6.00 -0.97
C VAL A 115 -10.27 7.11 -1.97
N ASN A 116 -11.29 6.92 -2.80
CA ASN A 116 -11.70 7.87 -3.82
C ASN A 116 -12.64 8.97 -3.30
N GLY A 117 -13.06 9.84 -4.20
CA GLY A 117 -14.04 10.89 -3.92
C GLY A 117 -15.42 10.37 -3.53
N GLY A 118 -16.25 11.25 -2.96
CA GLY A 118 -17.61 10.94 -2.51
C GLY A 118 -18.06 11.81 -1.35
N SER A 119 -18.60 11.21 -0.29
CA SER A 119 -18.99 11.89 0.94
C SER A 119 -18.14 11.40 2.11
N ALA A 120 -17.16 12.19 2.51
CA ALA A 120 -16.24 11.84 3.59
C ALA A 120 -16.98 11.51 4.91
N SER A 121 -17.94 12.33 5.33
CA SER A 121 -18.66 12.10 6.58
C SER A 121 -19.49 10.80 6.58
N LYS A 122 -20.18 10.50 5.47
CA LYS A 122 -20.94 9.25 5.36
C LYS A 122 -20.02 8.04 5.31
N HIS A 123 -18.88 8.15 4.64
CA HIS A 123 -17.88 7.09 4.60
C HIS A 123 -17.29 6.84 5.99
N ALA A 124 -16.86 7.88 6.70
CA ALA A 124 -16.38 7.75 8.08
C ALA A 124 -17.40 7.09 9.00
N ASN A 125 -18.69 7.50 8.89
CA ASN A 125 -19.76 6.91 9.66
C ASN A 125 -19.99 5.43 9.34
N SER A 126 -19.81 5.00 8.07
CA SER A 126 -19.97 3.60 7.67
C SER A 126 -18.96 2.67 8.32
N LEU A 127 -17.79 3.18 8.65
CA LEU A 127 -16.73 2.42 9.32
C LEU A 127 -16.93 2.29 10.83
N GLY A 128 -17.69 3.20 11.43
CA GLY A 128 -17.75 3.32 12.88
C GLY A 128 -16.41 3.76 13.48
N ASN A 129 -16.32 3.88 14.80
CA ASN A 129 -15.07 4.28 15.48
C ASN A 129 -13.98 3.22 15.26
N LYS A 130 -14.29 1.95 15.56
CA LYS A 130 -13.36 0.83 15.46
C LYS A 130 -12.78 0.67 14.03
N GLY A 131 -13.60 0.84 12.98
CA GLY A 131 -13.11 0.75 11.61
C GLY A 131 -12.17 1.90 11.25
N ARG A 132 -12.42 3.12 11.76
CA ARG A 132 -11.50 4.26 11.57
C ARG A 132 -10.19 4.07 12.33
N GLU A 133 -10.24 3.61 13.57
CA GLU A 133 -9.07 3.27 14.40
C GLU A 133 -8.21 2.21 13.69
N ARG A 134 -8.83 1.15 13.14
CA ARG A 134 -8.13 0.10 12.40
C ARG A 134 -7.36 0.64 11.17
N ILE A 135 -7.89 1.65 10.47
CA ILE A 135 -7.14 2.30 9.38
C ILE A 135 -5.92 3.04 9.92
N GLY A 136 -6.04 3.67 11.08
CA GLY A 136 -4.90 4.28 11.79
C GLY A 136 -3.83 3.25 12.15
N GLU A 137 -4.23 2.12 12.75
CA GLU A 137 -3.35 0.99 13.10
C GLU A 137 -2.66 0.43 11.85
N TYR A 138 -3.39 0.27 10.75
CA TYR A 138 -2.85 -0.18 9.47
C TYR A 138 -1.73 0.74 8.96
N VAL A 139 -1.92 2.06 9.01
CA VAL A 139 -0.89 3.02 8.58
C VAL A 139 0.28 3.03 9.57
N ALA A 140 0.03 2.93 10.88
CA ALA A 140 1.08 2.84 11.89
C ALA A 140 1.93 1.58 11.72
N ALA A 141 1.32 0.46 11.29
CA ALA A 141 1.98 -0.81 10.99
C ALA A 141 2.77 -0.83 9.67
N GLY A 142 2.73 0.25 8.87
CA GLY A 142 3.50 0.37 7.65
C GLY A 142 2.71 0.34 6.34
N GLY A 143 1.40 0.13 6.39
CA GLY A 143 0.53 0.23 5.21
C GLY A 143 0.35 1.69 4.78
N SER A 144 0.45 1.96 3.48
CA SER A 144 0.30 3.33 2.97
C SER A 144 -1.15 3.71 2.72
N TYR A 145 -1.41 5.01 2.63
CA TYR A 145 -2.74 5.56 2.35
C TYR A 145 -2.67 6.55 1.19
N PHE A 146 -3.60 6.43 0.24
CA PHE A 146 -3.79 7.44 -0.79
C PHE A 146 -5.27 7.84 -0.86
N GLY A 147 -5.56 9.12 -0.73
CA GLY A 147 -6.91 9.67 -0.77
C GLY A 147 -7.10 10.79 -1.78
N THR A 148 -8.20 10.72 -2.59
CA THR A 148 -8.59 11.80 -3.50
C THR A 148 -9.91 12.42 -3.06
N CYS A 149 -10.05 13.75 -3.13
CA CYS A 149 -11.27 14.51 -2.78
C CYS A 149 -11.82 14.13 -1.38
N ALA A 150 -12.88 13.33 -1.30
CA ALA A 150 -13.42 12.84 -0.02
C ALA A 150 -12.40 11.96 0.73
N GLY A 151 -11.62 11.14 0.03
CA GLY A 151 -10.52 10.38 0.59
C GLY A 151 -9.42 11.27 1.15
N ALA A 152 -9.14 12.41 0.52
CA ALA A 152 -8.20 13.39 1.07
C ALA A 152 -8.72 13.99 2.38
N TYR A 153 -9.98 14.40 2.45
CA TYR A 153 -10.59 14.83 3.72
C TYR A 153 -10.49 13.76 4.81
N LEU A 154 -10.81 12.51 4.48
CA LEU A 154 -10.77 11.40 5.43
C LEU A 154 -9.38 11.16 6.03
N GLY A 155 -8.32 11.42 5.26
CA GLY A 155 -6.94 11.33 5.75
C GLY A 155 -6.56 12.44 6.73
N THR A 156 -7.34 13.55 6.83
CA THR A 156 -7.09 14.70 7.71
C THR A 156 -7.73 14.54 9.09
N ARG A 157 -7.42 15.44 10.00
CA ARG A 157 -8.06 15.55 11.32
C ARG A 157 -9.52 16.01 11.23
N GLY A 158 -9.87 16.74 10.19
CA GLY A 158 -11.21 17.29 9.99
C GLY A 158 -11.26 18.23 8.80
N ALA A 159 -12.45 18.78 8.54
CA ALA A 159 -12.68 19.72 7.45
C ALA A 159 -12.79 21.16 7.98
N LYS A 160 -12.10 22.10 7.33
CA LYS A 160 -12.21 23.54 7.58
C LYS A 160 -13.08 24.19 6.50
N TYR A 161 -14.01 25.01 6.92
CA TYR A 161 -14.88 25.85 6.08
C TYR A 161 -14.77 27.31 6.50
N VAL A 162 -15.30 28.22 5.73
CA VAL A 162 -15.41 29.63 6.14
C VAL A 162 -16.19 29.78 7.45
N SER A 163 -17.17 28.90 7.68
CA SER A 163 -17.98 28.87 8.90
C SER A 163 -17.34 28.11 10.09
N GLY A 164 -16.05 27.76 9.99
CA GLY A 164 -15.32 27.03 11.04
C GLY A 164 -15.07 25.56 10.73
N TYR A 165 -14.69 24.81 11.75
CA TYR A 165 -14.30 23.41 11.63
C TYR A 165 -15.50 22.47 11.73
N ARG A 166 -15.44 21.36 10.98
CA ARG A 166 -16.43 20.29 11.00
C ARG A 166 -15.73 18.94 11.00
N HIS A 167 -16.42 17.95 11.61
CA HIS A 167 -15.95 16.57 11.66
C HIS A 167 -14.56 16.41 12.32
N VAL A 168 -14.21 17.29 13.26
CA VAL A 168 -12.96 17.22 14.01
C VAL A 168 -12.90 15.87 14.73
N ASP A 169 -11.78 15.17 14.58
CA ASP A 169 -11.52 13.85 15.14
C ASP A 169 -12.56 12.75 14.75
N LYS A 170 -13.35 13.01 13.68
CA LYS A 170 -14.32 12.05 13.10
C LYS A 170 -13.85 11.44 11.80
N PHE A 171 -12.68 11.84 11.29
CA PHE A 171 -11.99 11.27 10.16
C PHE A 171 -10.89 10.31 10.63
N PHE A 172 -10.01 9.86 9.75
CA PHE A 172 -8.96 8.89 10.12
C PHE A 172 -7.79 9.52 10.87
N THR A 173 -7.61 10.83 10.74
CA THR A 173 -6.52 11.59 11.39
C THR A 173 -5.12 11.05 11.08
N LEU A 174 -4.91 10.56 9.87
CA LEU A 174 -3.62 10.04 9.41
C LEU A 174 -2.60 11.15 9.19
N TRP A 175 -3.08 12.34 8.86
CA TRP A 175 -2.35 13.59 8.82
C TRP A 175 -3.05 14.58 9.78
N PRO A 176 -2.33 15.14 10.78
CA PRO A 176 -2.96 15.88 11.88
C PRO A 176 -3.38 17.33 11.54
N GLY A 177 -3.25 17.76 10.28
CA GLY A 177 -3.79 19.04 9.79
C GLY A 177 -5.23 18.93 9.30
N TYR A 178 -5.75 20.02 8.73
CA TYR A 178 -7.13 20.13 8.25
C TYR A 178 -7.23 20.28 6.73
N GLY A 179 -8.25 19.66 6.13
CA GLY A 179 -8.62 19.88 4.74
C GLY A 179 -9.54 21.09 4.61
N HIS A 180 -9.04 22.23 4.07
CA HIS A 180 -9.88 23.40 3.84
C HIS A 180 -10.70 23.23 2.56
N SER A 181 -12.02 23.44 2.63
CA SER A 181 -12.91 23.32 1.47
C SER A 181 -12.61 24.39 0.43
N THR A 182 -12.37 23.96 -0.81
CA THR A 182 -12.14 24.88 -1.95
C THR A 182 -13.39 25.65 -2.36
N ARG A 183 -14.58 25.17 -2.03
CA ARG A 183 -15.89 25.67 -2.53
C ARG A 183 -16.06 25.59 -4.06
N LEU A 184 -15.05 25.11 -4.78
CA LEU A 184 -15.09 24.92 -6.23
C LEU A 184 -15.81 23.61 -6.56
N ARG A 185 -16.85 23.69 -7.41
CA ARG A 185 -17.67 22.53 -7.79
C ARG A 185 -17.79 22.41 -9.30
N LYS A 186 -17.88 21.14 -9.79
CA LYS A 186 -18.11 20.80 -11.22
C LYS A 186 -17.18 21.59 -12.15
N SER A 187 -15.90 21.66 -11.83
CA SER A 187 -14.89 22.45 -12.53
C SER A 187 -13.61 21.65 -12.74
N SER A 188 -12.59 22.30 -13.24
CA SER A 188 -11.23 21.79 -13.35
C SER A 188 -10.21 22.79 -12.81
N THR A 189 -9.04 22.30 -12.48
CA THR A 189 -7.90 23.08 -12.02
C THR A 189 -6.63 22.60 -12.70
N THR A 190 -5.61 23.44 -12.73
CA THR A 190 -4.23 23.02 -13.03
C THR A 190 -3.51 22.74 -11.72
N LEU A 191 -2.75 21.65 -11.65
CA LEU A 191 -1.92 21.27 -10.51
C LEU A 191 -0.45 21.47 -10.90
N CYS A 192 0.22 22.41 -10.25
CA CYS A 192 1.63 22.71 -10.47
C CYS A 192 2.46 22.01 -9.40
N PHE A 193 3.41 21.18 -9.82
CA PHE A 193 4.32 20.48 -8.90
C PHE A 193 5.22 21.45 -8.16
N GLU A 194 5.51 21.14 -6.90
CA GLU A 194 6.62 21.75 -6.19
C GLU A 194 7.94 21.43 -6.91
N ARG A 195 8.87 22.39 -6.90
CA ARG A 195 10.11 22.31 -7.69
C ARG A 195 10.94 21.05 -7.41
N LYS A 196 10.86 20.50 -6.20
CA LYS A 196 11.54 19.28 -5.77
C LYS A 196 10.56 18.14 -5.48
N SER A 197 9.37 18.17 -6.05
CA SER A 197 8.36 17.15 -5.80
C SER A 197 8.89 15.76 -6.16
N PRO A 198 8.86 14.79 -5.23
CA PRO A 198 9.31 13.42 -5.49
C PRO A 198 8.46 12.72 -6.54
N LEU A 199 7.25 13.20 -6.85
CA LEU A 199 6.41 12.67 -7.92
C LEU A 199 7.08 12.76 -9.30
N LEU A 200 7.96 13.76 -9.49
CA LEU A 200 8.73 13.95 -10.72
C LEU A 200 9.81 12.87 -10.98
N ARG A 201 10.02 11.95 -10.02
CA ARG A 201 10.93 10.82 -10.20
C ARG A 201 10.35 9.71 -11.10
N TYR A 202 9.03 9.61 -11.19
CA TYR A 202 8.36 8.46 -11.80
C TYR A 202 7.94 8.69 -13.23
N PHE A 203 7.66 9.93 -13.60
CA PHE A 203 7.21 10.31 -14.95
C PHE A 203 7.73 11.68 -15.34
N ASP A 204 7.79 11.92 -16.67
CA ASP A 204 7.97 13.25 -17.23
C ASP A 204 6.61 13.93 -17.37
N PHE A 205 6.51 15.15 -16.81
CA PHE A 205 5.34 16.02 -16.88
C PHE A 205 5.59 17.30 -17.70
N GLY A 206 6.56 17.25 -18.61
CA GLY A 206 6.91 18.38 -19.42
C GLY A 206 7.75 19.44 -18.70
N LYS A 207 8.04 20.55 -19.39
CA LYS A 207 8.90 21.61 -18.86
C LYS A 207 8.25 22.51 -17.83
N ASP A 208 6.93 22.62 -17.88
CA ASP A 208 6.14 23.46 -16.98
C ASP A 208 5.82 22.78 -15.65
N CYS A 209 6.11 21.47 -15.53
CA CYS A 209 5.86 20.68 -14.33
C CYS A 209 4.43 20.87 -13.81
N ALA A 210 3.45 20.84 -14.69
CA ALA A 210 2.05 21.03 -14.36
C ALA A 210 1.17 19.97 -15.02
N VAL A 211 0.00 19.73 -14.45
CA VAL A 211 -1.04 18.86 -15.03
C VAL A 211 -2.32 19.64 -15.13
N ASP A 212 -2.76 19.90 -16.36
CA ASP A 212 -3.94 20.69 -16.66
C ASP A 212 -5.25 19.90 -16.60
N SER A 213 -6.35 20.65 -16.52
CA SER A 213 -7.72 20.11 -16.64
C SER A 213 -8.03 18.99 -15.65
N VAL A 214 -7.44 19.04 -14.47
CA VAL A 214 -7.74 18.09 -13.39
C VAL A 214 -9.12 18.39 -12.83
N ARG A 215 -10.04 17.42 -12.93
CA ARG A 215 -11.40 17.54 -12.43
C ARG A 215 -11.42 17.90 -10.95
N HIS A 216 -12.30 18.86 -10.58
CA HIS A 216 -12.49 19.30 -9.21
C HIS A 216 -13.97 19.42 -8.86
N ASN A 217 -14.37 18.88 -7.70
CA ASN A 217 -15.75 18.95 -7.26
C ASN A 217 -15.87 18.95 -5.73
N GLY A 218 -15.64 20.11 -5.12
CA GLY A 218 -15.79 20.31 -3.67
C GLY A 218 -14.69 19.67 -2.82
N GLY A 219 -13.53 19.42 -3.39
CA GLY A 219 -12.36 18.92 -2.67
C GLY A 219 -11.71 19.97 -1.76
N CYS A 220 -10.52 19.68 -1.27
CA CYS A 220 -9.81 20.48 -0.28
C CYS A 220 -8.39 20.89 -0.71
N TYR A 221 -7.80 21.76 0.08
CA TYR A 221 -6.36 22.00 0.16
C TYR A 221 -5.90 21.84 1.60
N ALA A 222 -4.62 21.59 1.79
CA ALA A 222 -4.05 21.44 3.12
C ALA A 222 -3.97 22.79 3.83
N CYS A 223 -4.38 22.85 5.08
CA CYS A 223 -4.20 24.02 5.94
C CYS A 223 -3.77 23.60 7.34
N GLU A 224 -3.19 24.56 8.08
CA GLU A 224 -2.61 24.28 9.40
C GLU A 224 -1.61 23.14 9.31
N LEU A 225 -0.56 23.36 8.50
CA LEU A 225 0.41 22.33 8.14
C LEU A 225 1.23 21.88 9.36
N PRO A 226 1.04 20.64 9.84
CA PRO A 226 1.90 20.08 10.87
C PRO A 226 3.33 19.90 10.38
N GLU A 227 4.27 19.85 11.30
CA GLU A 227 5.65 19.47 11.01
C GLU A 227 5.70 18.12 10.31
N GLY A 228 6.62 17.96 9.35
CA GLY A 228 6.73 16.77 8.51
C GLY A 228 5.73 16.70 7.35
N THR A 229 4.86 17.70 7.18
CA THR A 229 4.04 17.81 5.97
C THR A 229 4.92 18.10 4.76
N GLU A 230 4.85 17.24 3.75
CA GLU A 230 5.62 17.34 2.50
C GLU A 230 4.75 17.94 1.39
N PRO A 231 5.02 19.15 0.91
CA PRO A 231 4.31 19.76 -0.22
C PRO A 231 4.69 19.06 -1.53
N LEU A 232 3.69 18.65 -2.34
CA LEU A 232 3.91 17.96 -3.60
C LEU A 232 3.43 18.74 -4.82
N ALA A 233 2.27 19.40 -4.73
CA ALA A 233 1.74 20.27 -5.78
C ALA A 233 0.76 21.31 -5.24
N ARG A 234 0.63 22.45 -5.97
CA ARG A 234 -0.28 23.54 -5.65
C ARG A 234 -1.30 23.77 -6.76
N TYR A 235 -2.45 24.31 -6.39
CA TYR A 235 -3.44 24.79 -7.37
C TYR A 235 -2.92 25.99 -8.14
N LYS A 236 -3.12 25.99 -9.46
CA LYS A 236 -3.09 27.17 -10.30
C LYS A 236 -4.51 27.43 -10.81
N PHE A 237 -5.09 28.55 -10.38
CA PHE A 237 -6.50 28.84 -10.60
C PHE A 237 -6.75 30.35 -10.64
N LYS A 238 -7.56 30.82 -11.59
CA LYS A 238 -7.99 32.22 -11.59
C LYS A 238 -9.00 32.43 -10.45
N ASN A 239 -8.55 33.02 -9.37
CA ASN A 239 -9.38 33.32 -8.21
C ASN A 239 -10.62 34.14 -8.56
N THR A 240 -11.73 33.84 -7.90
CA THR A 240 -12.99 34.58 -7.98
C THR A 240 -13.34 35.18 -6.60
N SER A 241 -14.39 35.97 -6.52
CA SER A 241 -14.87 36.51 -5.22
C SER A 241 -15.23 35.39 -4.22
N LYS A 242 -15.69 34.22 -4.70
CA LYS A 242 -16.17 33.11 -3.88
C LYS A 242 -15.14 31.97 -3.71
N VAL A 243 -14.19 31.84 -4.65
CA VAL A 243 -13.20 30.75 -4.69
C VAL A 243 -11.81 31.36 -4.77
N LYS A 244 -11.02 31.15 -3.72
CA LYS A 244 -9.64 31.63 -3.60
C LYS A 244 -8.77 30.42 -3.26
N ILE A 245 -8.16 29.83 -4.26
CA ILE A 245 -7.38 28.58 -4.12
C ILE A 245 -6.05 28.63 -4.88
N ASP A 246 -5.78 29.72 -5.60
CA ASP A 246 -4.51 29.87 -6.30
C ASP A 246 -3.34 29.82 -5.34
N GLY A 247 -2.33 28.99 -5.63
CA GLY A 247 -1.18 28.78 -4.77
C GLY A 247 -1.41 27.86 -3.54
N GLU A 248 -2.65 27.45 -3.27
CA GLU A 248 -2.95 26.57 -2.14
C GLU A 248 -2.45 25.13 -2.38
N LEU A 249 -2.01 24.47 -1.32
CA LEU A 249 -1.42 23.13 -1.37
C LEU A 249 -2.48 22.05 -1.66
N CYS A 250 -2.46 21.51 -2.87
CA CYS A 250 -3.48 20.59 -3.37
C CYS A 250 -3.10 19.11 -3.33
N ILE A 251 -1.79 18.82 -3.36
CA ILE A 251 -1.25 17.47 -3.13
C ILE A 251 -0.16 17.56 -2.08
N TRP A 252 -0.28 16.74 -1.05
CA TRP A 252 0.70 16.68 0.03
C TRP A 252 0.88 15.25 0.53
N ALA A 253 2.00 15.01 1.19
CA ALA A 253 2.28 13.75 1.84
C ALA A 253 2.68 13.94 3.30
N TYR A 254 2.58 12.86 4.04
CA TYR A 254 2.98 12.77 5.43
C TYR A 254 3.40 11.35 5.79
N LYS A 255 4.40 11.23 6.63
CA LYS A 255 4.80 9.93 7.16
C LYS A 255 4.83 10.04 8.69
N PRO A 256 3.89 9.37 9.41
CA PRO A 256 3.72 9.56 10.85
C PRO A 256 4.90 9.08 11.67
N SER A 257 5.65 8.08 11.17
CA SER A 257 6.85 7.54 11.80
C SER A 257 7.77 6.88 10.76
N LYS A 258 8.98 6.50 11.16
CA LYS A 258 9.90 5.75 10.29
C LYS A 258 9.33 4.38 9.88
N SER A 259 8.66 3.70 10.79
CA SER A 259 8.02 2.39 10.57
C SER A 259 6.62 2.47 9.99
N GLY A 260 5.96 3.63 10.04
CA GLY A 260 4.63 3.83 9.46
C GLY A 260 4.66 3.92 7.93
N GLY A 261 3.49 3.72 7.32
CA GLY A 261 3.29 3.94 5.89
C GLY A 261 3.22 5.44 5.54
N ARG A 262 3.29 5.74 4.25
CA ARG A 262 3.12 7.11 3.75
C ARG A 262 1.66 7.41 3.44
N VAL A 263 1.22 8.58 3.88
CA VAL A 263 -0.09 9.16 3.57
C VAL A 263 0.08 10.16 2.44
N VAL A 264 -0.63 9.97 1.32
CA VAL A 264 -0.66 10.89 0.18
C VAL A 264 -2.09 11.39 -0.01
N LEU A 265 -2.29 12.69 -0.04
CA LEU A 265 -3.60 13.32 -0.11
C LEU A 265 -3.66 14.27 -1.31
N CYS A 266 -4.72 14.14 -2.12
CA CYS A 266 -4.98 14.98 -3.28
C CYS A 266 -6.40 15.56 -3.23
N GLY A 267 -6.54 16.87 -3.17
CA GLY A 267 -7.83 17.54 -3.07
C GLY A 267 -8.69 17.50 -4.34
N SER A 268 -8.12 17.11 -5.48
CA SER A 268 -8.82 17.02 -6.78
C SER A 268 -9.09 15.57 -7.19
N HIS A 269 -9.61 15.37 -8.41
CA HIS A 269 -9.94 14.08 -9.01
C HIS A 269 -9.11 13.81 -10.27
N PRO A 270 -7.80 13.46 -10.15
CA PRO A 270 -7.01 13.05 -11.31
C PRO A 270 -7.31 11.64 -11.78
N GLU A 271 -7.92 10.81 -10.91
CA GLU A 271 -8.28 9.43 -11.18
C GLU A 271 -9.38 9.27 -12.24
N GLY A 272 -9.54 8.07 -12.78
CA GLY A 272 -10.61 7.75 -13.72
C GLY A 272 -10.33 8.15 -15.17
N VAL A 273 -9.07 8.43 -15.53
CA VAL A 273 -8.64 8.68 -16.91
C VAL A 273 -7.65 7.61 -17.37
N GLU A 274 -7.72 7.24 -18.67
CA GLU A 274 -6.97 6.10 -19.20
C GLU A 274 -5.64 6.49 -19.86
N TYR A 275 -5.41 7.77 -20.09
CA TYR A 275 -4.21 8.26 -20.80
C TYR A 275 -3.81 9.67 -20.37
N GLY A 276 -2.63 10.08 -20.82
CA GLY A 276 -2.13 11.45 -20.63
C GLY A 276 -1.55 11.70 -19.23
N GLU A 277 -1.32 12.98 -18.92
CA GLU A 277 -0.61 13.37 -17.70
C GLU A 277 -1.40 13.12 -16.43
N ARG A 278 -2.73 13.17 -16.48
CA ARG A 278 -3.59 12.84 -15.33
C ARG A 278 -3.46 11.36 -14.92
N LEU A 279 -3.35 10.43 -15.90
CA LEU A 279 -3.05 9.03 -15.62
C LEU A 279 -1.69 8.90 -14.94
N LYS A 280 -0.66 9.57 -15.50
CA LYS A 280 0.71 9.56 -14.95
C LYS A 280 0.75 10.19 -13.55
N LEU A 281 0.00 11.27 -13.31
CA LEU A 281 -0.09 11.91 -12.00
C LEU A 281 -0.64 10.97 -10.94
N THR A 282 -1.75 10.29 -11.24
CA THR A 282 -2.32 9.30 -10.32
C THR A 282 -1.35 8.13 -10.11
N ALA A 283 -0.72 7.64 -11.17
CA ALA A 283 0.30 6.60 -11.09
C ALA A 283 1.51 7.01 -10.24
N ALA A 284 1.97 8.26 -10.36
CA ALA A 284 3.07 8.78 -9.55
C ALA A 284 2.70 8.84 -8.05
N MET A 285 1.47 9.26 -7.72
CA MET A 285 0.99 9.28 -6.34
C MET A 285 0.85 7.86 -5.74
N LEU A 286 0.36 6.87 -6.53
CA LEU A 286 0.33 5.46 -6.13
C LEU A 286 1.73 4.95 -5.80
N LEU A 287 2.67 5.15 -6.72
CA LEU A 287 4.06 4.74 -6.53
C LEU A 287 4.69 5.42 -5.32
N TYR A 288 4.46 6.73 -5.17
CA TYR A 288 5.03 7.48 -4.05
C TYR A 288 4.46 7.04 -2.69
N ALA A 289 3.17 6.73 -2.63
CA ALA A 289 2.57 6.16 -1.42
C ALA A 289 3.22 4.82 -1.07
N MET A 290 3.32 3.89 -2.03
CA MET A 290 3.91 2.56 -1.83
C MET A 290 5.41 2.59 -1.56
N ASP A 291 6.16 3.54 -2.13
CA ASP A 291 7.58 3.76 -1.81
C ASP A 291 7.80 4.18 -0.34
N GLY A 292 6.75 4.56 0.35
CA GLY A 292 6.73 4.86 1.78
C GLY A 292 6.59 3.65 2.70
N ASN A 293 6.30 2.45 2.18
CA ASN A 293 6.24 1.25 3.01
C ASN A 293 7.61 0.95 3.63
N PRO A 294 7.66 0.51 4.90
CA PRO A 294 8.90 0.10 5.53
C PRO A 294 9.46 -1.19 4.89
N GLU A 295 10.75 -1.43 5.08
CA GLU A 295 11.33 -2.72 4.71
C GLU A 295 10.78 -3.85 5.59
N PRO A 296 10.62 -5.08 5.03
CA PRO A 296 10.17 -6.22 5.80
C PRO A 296 11.08 -6.51 7.00
N GLN A 297 10.49 -6.86 8.14
CA GLN A 297 11.21 -7.16 9.36
C GLN A 297 11.42 -8.66 9.53
N ILE A 298 12.56 -9.05 10.14
CA ILE A 298 12.78 -10.45 10.53
C ILE A 298 12.03 -10.77 11.82
N LYS A 299 11.53 -12.00 11.94
CA LYS A 299 10.90 -12.54 13.15
C LYS A 299 11.91 -12.94 14.25
N GLY A 300 13.19 -12.78 13.96
CA GLY A 300 14.30 -13.05 14.86
C GLY A 300 15.36 -13.96 14.27
N ILE A 301 16.34 -14.32 15.09
CA ILE A 301 17.45 -15.21 14.73
C ILE A 301 17.09 -16.64 15.15
N LEU A 302 17.29 -17.60 14.24
CA LEU A 302 17.16 -19.02 14.55
C LEU A 302 18.49 -19.55 15.14
N GLU A 303 18.39 -20.22 16.26
CA GLU A 303 19.53 -20.84 16.94
C GLU A 303 19.72 -22.28 16.49
N ASN A 304 20.99 -22.71 16.38
CA ASN A 304 21.34 -24.06 15.95
C ASN A 304 20.70 -25.14 16.84
N GLY A 305 19.98 -26.06 16.22
CA GLY A 305 19.29 -27.20 16.88
C GLY A 305 18.02 -26.82 17.66
N LYS A 306 17.67 -25.53 17.80
CA LYS A 306 16.47 -25.10 18.51
C LYS A 306 15.27 -24.97 17.56
N THR A 307 14.13 -25.49 17.99
CA THR A 307 12.85 -25.31 17.30
C THR A 307 12.17 -24.04 17.74
N ARG A 308 11.74 -23.23 16.77
CA ARG A 308 10.91 -22.07 17.00
C ARG A 308 9.47 -22.36 16.60
N GLU A 309 8.53 -22.14 17.50
CA GLU A 309 7.11 -22.37 17.28
C GLU A 309 6.40 -21.07 16.90
N MET A 310 5.82 -21.04 15.71
CA MET A 310 5.04 -19.92 15.16
C MET A 310 3.55 -20.27 15.31
N ASN A 311 3.04 -20.26 16.54
CA ASN A 311 1.70 -20.76 16.87
C ASN A 311 0.83 -19.76 17.65
N LYS A 312 1.37 -18.60 18.00
CA LYS A 312 0.63 -17.56 18.72
C LYS A 312 -0.47 -16.95 17.85
N ARG A 313 -1.56 -16.57 18.47
CA ARG A 313 -2.64 -15.81 17.83
C ARG A 313 -2.42 -14.32 18.03
N THR A 314 -3.17 -13.50 17.32
CA THR A 314 -3.11 -12.03 17.43
C THR A 314 -3.34 -11.56 18.88
N GLU A 315 -4.25 -12.19 19.59
CA GLU A 315 -4.62 -11.84 20.96
C GLU A 315 -3.49 -12.03 21.96
N ASP A 316 -2.51 -12.87 21.63
CA ASP A 316 -1.32 -13.13 22.47
C ASP A 316 -0.33 -11.93 22.47
N ASN A 317 -0.52 -10.92 21.63
CA ASN A 317 0.34 -9.75 21.48
C ASN A 317 1.84 -10.10 21.32
N ASN A 318 2.13 -11.19 20.58
CA ASN A 318 3.49 -11.68 20.36
C ASN A 318 3.78 -11.86 18.87
N PRO A 319 3.99 -10.75 18.10
CA PRO A 319 4.11 -10.78 16.65
C PRO A 319 5.27 -11.63 16.13
N ASP A 320 6.34 -11.80 16.93
CA ASP A 320 7.52 -12.59 16.53
C ASP A 320 7.30 -14.11 16.59
N PHE A 321 6.20 -14.55 17.17
CA PHE A 321 5.80 -15.96 17.29
C PHE A 321 4.42 -16.25 16.73
N THR A 322 3.80 -15.24 16.08
CA THR A 322 2.45 -15.33 15.55
C THR A 322 2.40 -16.17 14.27
N ARG A 323 1.26 -16.82 14.04
CA ARG A 323 0.93 -17.61 12.86
C ARG A 323 1.08 -16.79 11.57
N ILE A 324 1.43 -17.46 10.47
CA ILE A 324 1.59 -16.82 9.16
C ILE A 324 0.26 -16.69 8.42
N GLY A 325 -0.04 -15.49 7.90
CA GLY A 325 -1.25 -15.22 7.11
C GLY A 325 -1.12 -15.61 5.63
N ASP A 326 -2.20 -15.45 4.87
CA ASP A 326 -2.27 -15.79 3.46
C ASP A 326 -1.31 -14.96 2.59
N LEU A 327 -0.51 -15.62 1.79
CA LEU A 327 0.55 -15.05 0.95
C LEU A 327 1.62 -14.26 1.73
N GLN A 328 1.55 -14.27 3.08
CA GLN A 328 2.53 -13.60 3.93
C GLN A 328 3.88 -14.32 3.90
N TYR A 329 4.95 -13.55 4.08
CA TYR A 329 6.29 -14.04 4.37
C TYR A 329 6.65 -13.84 5.84
N HIS A 330 7.23 -14.85 6.48
CA HIS A 330 7.98 -14.71 7.72
C HIS A 330 9.46 -14.88 7.41
N HIS A 331 10.26 -13.89 7.73
CA HIS A 331 11.71 -13.91 7.54
C HIS A 331 12.42 -14.15 8.86
N PHE A 332 13.44 -14.99 8.82
CA PHE A 332 14.33 -15.28 9.95
C PHE A 332 15.77 -15.10 9.51
N ALA A 333 16.66 -14.81 10.45
CA ALA A 333 18.10 -14.78 10.21
C ALA A 333 18.78 -16.01 10.82
N VAL A 334 19.88 -16.43 10.20
CA VAL A 334 20.77 -17.51 10.69
C VAL A 334 22.21 -17.04 10.46
N ASP A 335 23.05 -17.13 11.49
CA ASP A 335 24.48 -16.86 11.36
C ASP A 335 25.26 -18.16 11.21
N VAL A 336 25.65 -18.48 9.97
CA VAL A 336 26.36 -19.71 9.63
C VAL A 336 27.86 -19.56 9.91
N PRO A 337 28.48 -20.43 10.77
CA PRO A 337 29.89 -20.33 11.10
C PRO A 337 30.80 -20.78 9.95
N ARG A 338 32.07 -20.42 10.04
CA ARG A 338 33.10 -20.94 9.13
C ARG A 338 33.26 -22.44 9.29
N GLY A 339 33.47 -23.18 8.19
CA GLY A 339 33.68 -24.60 8.21
C GLY A 339 32.42 -25.47 8.35
N CYS A 340 31.22 -24.85 8.33
CA CYS A 340 29.96 -25.58 8.31
C CYS A 340 29.88 -26.48 7.08
N LYS A 341 29.69 -27.80 7.30
CA LYS A 341 29.59 -28.80 6.23
C LYS A 341 28.20 -28.88 5.61
N SER A 342 27.17 -28.64 6.41
CA SER A 342 25.80 -28.74 5.99
C SER A 342 24.90 -27.92 6.89
N MET A 343 23.92 -27.24 6.31
CA MET A 343 22.83 -26.56 7.02
C MET A 343 21.51 -27.21 6.61
N LYS A 344 20.84 -27.84 7.56
CA LYS A 344 19.51 -28.41 7.36
C LYS A 344 18.45 -27.52 7.98
N ILE A 345 17.42 -27.19 7.20
CA ILE A 345 16.27 -26.38 7.63
C ILE A 345 15.04 -27.24 7.52
N SER A 346 14.22 -27.32 8.56
CA SER A 346 13.00 -28.11 8.58
C SER A 346 11.80 -27.29 9.01
N LEU A 347 10.68 -27.46 8.30
CA LEU A 347 9.37 -27.01 8.71
C LEU A 347 8.51 -28.19 9.09
N ASP A 348 7.77 -28.09 10.18
CA ASP A 348 6.73 -29.01 10.59
C ASP A 348 5.42 -28.24 10.82
N GLY A 349 4.30 -28.83 10.40
CA GLY A 349 2.96 -28.29 10.64
C GLY A 349 2.34 -28.87 11.91
N TYR A 350 1.41 -28.12 12.47
CA TYR A 350 0.47 -28.63 13.45
C TYR A 350 -0.65 -29.44 12.75
N GLU A 351 -1.41 -30.24 13.49
CA GLU A 351 -2.48 -31.07 12.93
C GLU A 351 -3.53 -30.28 12.16
N ASP A 352 -3.93 -29.13 12.72
CA ASP A 352 -4.88 -28.18 12.10
C ASP A 352 -4.30 -27.42 10.89
N ALA A 353 -2.99 -27.47 10.69
CA ALA A 353 -2.29 -26.82 9.59
C ALA A 353 -2.07 -27.70 8.35
N LYS A 354 -2.32 -29.02 8.43
CA LYS A 354 -2.03 -29.98 7.33
C LYS A 354 -2.70 -29.66 6.00
N LYS A 355 -3.81 -28.93 6.01
CA LYS A 355 -4.56 -28.50 4.81
C LYS A 355 -3.99 -27.28 4.11
N PHE A 356 -2.98 -26.63 4.68
CA PHE A 356 -2.37 -25.43 4.15
C PHE A 356 -1.02 -25.73 3.51
N ASP A 357 -0.63 -24.94 2.55
CA ASP A 357 0.62 -25.07 1.82
C ASP A 357 1.59 -23.97 2.26
N LEU A 358 2.78 -24.37 2.71
CA LEU A 358 3.89 -23.48 3.01
C LEU A 358 5.04 -23.73 2.04
N THR A 359 5.80 -22.69 1.72
CA THR A 359 7.07 -22.77 1.00
C THR A 359 8.20 -22.35 1.91
N LEU A 360 9.33 -23.06 1.81
CA LEU A 360 10.57 -22.75 2.51
C LEU A 360 11.60 -22.22 1.50
N LEU A 361 12.20 -21.08 1.84
CA LEU A 361 13.21 -20.42 1.00
C LEU A 361 14.43 -20.05 1.85
N ALA A 362 15.61 -20.01 1.21
CA ALA A 362 16.84 -19.56 1.84
C ALA A 362 17.67 -18.71 0.89
N LYS A 363 18.33 -17.68 1.44
CA LYS A 363 19.26 -16.82 0.70
C LYS A 363 20.34 -16.24 1.59
N ARG A 364 21.55 -16.13 1.09
CA ARG A 364 22.64 -15.50 1.83
C ARG A 364 22.67 -14.01 1.58
N GLY A 365 22.77 -13.20 2.64
CA GLY A 365 23.02 -11.76 2.59
C GLY A 365 21.80 -10.87 2.40
N GLU A 366 20.68 -11.40 1.94
CA GLU A 366 19.43 -10.65 1.78
C GLU A 366 18.20 -11.54 1.99
N LEU A 367 17.03 -10.94 2.21
CA LEU A 367 15.78 -11.68 2.41
C LEU A 367 15.48 -12.57 1.21
N ALA A 368 15.02 -13.79 1.48
CA ALA A 368 14.64 -14.77 0.45
C ALA A 368 13.19 -14.56 0.03
N PHE A 369 12.98 -14.38 -1.26
CA PHE A 369 11.68 -14.29 -1.92
C PHE A 369 11.62 -15.30 -3.07
N HIS A 370 10.41 -15.56 -3.59
CA HIS A 370 10.24 -16.53 -4.69
C HIS A 370 11.09 -16.20 -5.91
N ASP A 371 11.21 -14.95 -6.27
CA ASP A 371 11.83 -14.50 -7.51
C ASP A 371 13.34 -14.22 -7.37
N ASN A 372 13.86 -14.22 -6.13
CA ASN A 372 15.26 -13.86 -5.91
C ASN A 372 16.14 -15.01 -5.38
N THR A 373 15.60 -16.23 -5.19
CA THR A 373 16.40 -17.40 -4.77
C THR A 373 16.05 -18.67 -5.52
N THR A 374 17.07 -19.52 -5.72
CA THR A 374 16.95 -20.90 -6.22
C THR A 374 16.85 -21.92 -5.08
N ASP A 375 17.32 -21.59 -3.87
CA ASP A 375 17.24 -22.44 -2.68
C ASP A 375 15.81 -22.35 -2.11
N LYS A 376 14.91 -23.17 -2.68
CA LYS A 376 13.49 -23.21 -2.29
C LYS A 376 12.89 -24.61 -2.38
N VAL A 377 12.00 -24.92 -1.45
CA VAL A 377 11.19 -26.14 -1.43
C VAL A 377 9.71 -25.76 -1.55
N VAL A 378 9.17 -25.98 -2.74
CA VAL A 378 7.77 -25.72 -3.10
C VAL A 378 7.07 -27.07 -3.28
N SER A 379 6.20 -27.44 -2.36
CA SER A 379 5.40 -28.66 -2.41
C SER A 379 4.11 -28.46 -1.62
N ARG A 380 3.14 -29.36 -1.74
CA ARG A 380 1.93 -29.30 -0.91
C ARG A 380 2.22 -29.54 0.56
N GLY A 381 1.38 -29.01 1.44
CA GLY A 381 1.42 -29.16 2.89
C GLY A 381 2.46 -28.28 3.59
N CYS A 382 2.50 -28.40 4.91
CA CYS A 382 3.39 -27.59 5.76
C CYS A 382 4.76 -28.23 6.00
N LYS A 383 4.91 -29.55 5.86
CA LYS A 383 6.18 -30.26 6.15
C LYS A 383 7.17 -30.05 5.02
N LYS A 384 8.33 -29.45 5.34
CA LYS A 384 9.42 -29.19 4.38
C LYS A 384 10.77 -29.54 4.99
N SER A 385 11.72 -29.90 4.14
CA SER A 385 13.13 -30.02 4.52
C SER A 385 14.01 -29.55 3.39
N MET A 386 15.01 -28.77 3.72
CA MET A 386 16.02 -28.26 2.81
C MET A 386 17.39 -28.53 3.42
N THR A 387 18.34 -29.01 2.61
CA THR A 387 19.72 -29.16 3.01
C THR A 387 20.61 -28.36 2.07
N ILE A 388 21.41 -27.46 2.62
CA ILE A 388 22.41 -26.68 1.89
C ILE A 388 23.78 -27.23 2.25
N ASN A 389 24.46 -27.86 1.32
CA ASN A 389 25.79 -28.43 1.50
C ASN A 389 26.86 -27.34 1.38
N ASN A 390 27.84 -27.36 2.30
CA ASN A 390 28.93 -26.40 2.37
C ASN A 390 28.44 -24.94 2.29
N PRO A 391 27.49 -24.52 3.15
CA PRO A 391 26.97 -23.17 3.10
C PRO A 391 28.09 -22.15 3.34
N LYS A 392 28.15 -21.10 2.54
CA LYS A 392 29.12 -20.01 2.76
C LYS A 392 28.87 -19.36 4.12
N PRO A 393 29.92 -19.07 4.91
CA PRO A 393 29.77 -18.47 6.24
C PRO A 393 29.15 -17.07 6.15
N GLY A 394 28.50 -16.64 7.22
CA GLY A 394 27.87 -15.34 7.37
C GLY A 394 26.36 -15.42 7.50
N ARG A 395 25.71 -14.26 7.37
CA ARG A 395 24.25 -14.13 7.56
C ARG A 395 23.49 -14.73 6.39
N TRP A 396 22.61 -15.67 6.71
CA TRP A 396 21.58 -16.24 5.83
C TRP A 396 20.20 -15.78 6.30
N TYR A 397 19.29 -15.64 5.36
CA TYR A 397 17.88 -15.39 5.64
C TYR A 397 17.06 -16.60 5.19
N ILE A 398 16.25 -17.08 6.11
CA ILE A 398 15.32 -18.18 5.89
C ILE A 398 13.93 -17.58 5.87
N SER A 399 13.19 -17.86 4.82
CA SER A 399 11.83 -17.33 4.68
C SER A 399 10.83 -18.46 4.57
N VAL A 400 9.71 -18.30 5.24
CA VAL A 400 8.52 -19.15 5.10
C VAL A 400 7.45 -18.31 4.45
N ARG A 401 6.83 -18.82 3.38
CA ARG A 401 5.68 -18.21 2.74
C ARG A 401 4.46 -19.11 2.86
N CYS A 402 3.32 -18.54 3.20
CA CYS A 402 2.03 -19.23 3.09
C CYS A 402 1.53 -19.13 1.65
N GLU A 403 1.38 -20.26 0.95
CA GLU A 403 0.87 -20.31 -0.42
C GLU A 403 -0.65 -20.35 -0.47
N THR A 404 -1.28 -20.82 0.61
CA THR A 404 -2.74 -20.85 0.69
C THR A 404 -3.27 -19.44 0.87
N THR A 405 -4.27 -19.09 0.07
CA THR A 405 -4.94 -17.80 0.14
C THR A 405 -6.46 -17.95 0.09
N VAL A 406 -7.17 -16.91 0.46
CA VAL A 406 -8.63 -16.85 0.38
C VAL A 406 -9.10 -16.98 -1.07
N THR A 407 -10.22 -17.65 -1.27
CA THR A 407 -10.91 -17.65 -2.56
C THR A 407 -11.87 -16.49 -2.63
N THR A 408 -11.78 -15.68 -3.69
CA THR A 408 -12.60 -14.48 -3.86
C THR A 408 -13.78 -14.71 -4.81
N GLY A 409 -14.80 -13.89 -4.65
CA GLY A 409 -15.89 -13.66 -5.58
C GLY A 409 -16.18 -12.17 -5.67
N THR A 410 -17.05 -11.78 -6.63
CA THR A 410 -17.47 -10.39 -6.80
C THR A 410 -18.99 -10.29 -6.76
N ASN A 411 -19.52 -9.26 -6.11
CA ASN A 411 -20.94 -8.90 -6.09
C ASN A 411 -21.11 -7.40 -6.27
N LYS A 412 -22.33 -6.89 -6.09
CA LYS A 412 -22.63 -5.44 -6.21
C LYS A 412 -21.85 -4.54 -5.24
N TYR A 413 -21.24 -5.10 -4.21
CA TYR A 413 -20.44 -4.39 -3.22
C TYR A 413 -18.93 -4.56 -3.45
N GLY A 414 -18.51 -5.27 -4.49
CA GLY A 414 -17.12 -5.55 -4.81
C GLY A 414 -16.71 -6.97 -4.44
N THR A 415 -15.46 -7.13 -4.03
CA THR A 415 -14.87 -8.42 -3.63
C THR A 415 -15.49 -8.94 -2.33
N TYR A 416 -15.64 -10.26 -2.22
CA TYR A 416 -15.96 -10.97 -0.98
C TYR A 416 -15.22 -12.30 -0.95
N TYR A 417 -14.92 -12.83 0.26
CA TYR A 417 -14.22 -14.09 0.44
C TYR A 417 -15.21 -15.25 0.52
N ARG A 418 -15.00 -16.29 -0.31
CA ARG A 418 -15.87 -17.47 -0.43
C ARG A 418 -15.39 -18.65 0.39
N SER A 419 -14.08 -18.92 0.37
CA SER A 419 -13.50 -20.07 1.06
C SER A 419 -12.07 -19.79 1.52
N TYR A 420 -11.52 -20.71 2.31
CA TYR A 420 -10.21 -20.60 2.96
C TYR A 420 -10.07 -19.40 3.91
N ARG A 421 -11.19 -18.83 4.39
CA ARG A 421 -11.19 -17.65 5.28
C ARG A 421 -10.40 -17.89 6.58
N ASN A 422 -10.31 -19.13 7.04
CA ASN A 422 -9.53 -19.48 8.22
C ASN A 422 -8.02 -19.22 8.08
N VAL A 423 -7.48 -19.07 6.86
CA VAL A 423 -6.08 -18.64 6.65
C VAL A 423 -5.84 -17.21 7.12
N LEU A 424 -6.90 -16.39 7.20
CA LEU A 424 -6.82 -15.02 7.74
C LEU A 424 -6.48 -15.02 9.25
N ASN A 425 -6.78 -16.11 9.96
CA ASN A 425 -6.40 -16.30 11.37
C ASN A 425 -5.00 -16.90 11.52
N GLY A 426 -4.31 -17.13 10.41
CA GLY A 426 -2.95 -17.61 10.32
C GLY A 426 -2.79 -19.13 10.42
N VAL A 427 -1.72 -19.61 9.80
CA VAL A 427 -1.29 -21.01 9.76
C VAL A 427 -0.16 -21.21 10.77
N PRO A 428 -0.34 -22.06 11.79
CA PRO A 428 0.73 -22.37 12.73
C PRO A 428 1.75 -23.33 12.11
N TYR A 429 3.02 -23.14 12.44
CA TYR A 429 4.11 -24.02 12.02
C TYR A 429 5.28 -23.99 13.02
N LYS A 430 6.22 -24.95 12.85
CA LYS A 430 7.49 -24.99 13.57
C LYS A 430 8.63 -24.90 12.58
N ILE A 431 9.69 -24.21 12.94
CA ILE A 431 10.91 -24.11 12.14
C ILE A 431 12.13 -24.46 12.98
N THR A 432 13.01 -25.28 12.42
CA THR A 432 14.27 -25.68 13.04
C THR A 432 15.39 -25.55 12.03
N VAL A 433 16.53 -25.00 12.45
CA VAL A 433 17.77 -25.00 11.69
C VAL A 433 18.83 -25.78 12.46
N SER A 434 19.61 -26.61 11.76
CA SER A 434 20.76 -27.37 12.34
C SER A 434 21.94 -27.34 11.38
N TYR A 435 23.14 -27.07 11.92
CA TYR A 435 24.38 -26.95 11.16
C TYR A 435 25.60 -27.26 12.05
#